data_aac2d00a7d4e2747f91f45beda49e12b
#
_entry.id   aac2d00a7d4e2747f91f45beda49e12b
#
_cell.length_a   1.000
_cell.length_b   1.000
_cell.length_c   1.000
_cell.angle_alpha   90.00
_cell.angle_beta   90.00
_cell.angle_gamma   90.00
#
_symmetry.space_group_name_H-M   'P 1'
#
loop_
_entity.id
_entity.type
_entity.pdbx_description
1 polymer ?
#
loop_
_entity_poly.entity_id
_entity_poly.type
_entity_poly.pdbx_seq_one_letter_code
_entity_poly.pdbx_strand_id
1 'polypeptide(L)'
;MRPDYTLTDRDFINPDTIDLYGNTNAHLLTAPPAAFVLEFPGLGGGSCLGGCMDVGPYNGPLSGFLAERGILQVYTFPGPWSWMNRGAVRMIHALVDAIREKYGFTRETPWAVMGGSMGGMGALIYTANGDPAYTPTACLAHCPCVDVLDRVYCKENIPRTFFRAVADYEMPIAEALKTISPICRVEDMPHIPYHIINDLADELFPPEQMDAYVEALRGKGHTVTYHRLPNCRHGELTGEEWEVIRTFLLGHLVK
;
A
#
# COMPACT_ATOMS: atom_id res chain seq x y z
N MET A 1 -16.93 -40.18 -5.75
CA MET A 1 -16.89 -38.87 -6.42
C MET A 1 -16.35 -37.88 -5.40
N ARG A 2 -15.17 -37.24 -5.61
CA ARG A 2 -14.76 -36.11 -4.76
C ARG A 2 -15.70 -34.96 -5.10
N PRO A 3 -16.25 -34.24 -4.13
CA PRO A 3 -17.00 -33.04 -4.43
C PRO A 3 -16.06 -32.07 -5.17
N ASP A 4 -16.56 -31.40 -6.22
CA ASP A 4 -15.85 -30.32 -6.90
C ASP A 4 -15.72 -29.15 -5.91
N TYR A 5 -14.67 -29.21 -5.11
CA TYR A 5 -14.26 -28.09 -4.25
C TYR A 5 -13.43 -27.13 -5.08
N THR A 6 -14.04 -26.12 -5.60
CA THR A 6 -13.32 -24.94 -6.10
C THR A 6 -13.19 -23.96 -4.94
N LEU A 7 -12.03 -23.98 -4.26
CA LEU A 7 -11.71 -22.99 -3.24
C LEU A 7 -11.49 -21.64 -3.91
N THR A 8 -12.09 -20.61 -3.35
CA THR A 8 -11.93 -19.22 -3.77
C THR A 8 -11.17 -18.43 -2.70
N ASP A 9 -10.67 -17.23 -3.02
CA ASP A 9 -10.01 -16.38 -2.03
C ASP A 9 -10.95 -16.05 -0.85
N ARG A 10 -12.29 -16.02 -1.07
CA ARG A 10 -13.31 -15.76 -0.05
C ARG A 10 -13.47 -16.91 0.96
N ASP A 11 -13.05 -18.12 0.63
CA ASP A 11 -13.03 -19.24 1.59
C ASP A 11 -11.96 -19.03 2.67
N PHE A 12 -10.92 -18.25 2.36
CA PHE A 12 -9.81 -17.95 3.24
C PHE A 12 -9.92 -16.54 3.83
N ILE A 13 -10.26 -15.52 3.01
CA ILE A 13 -10.34 -14.11 3.39
C ILE A 13 -11.80 -13.69 3.38
N ASN A 14 -12.38 -13.59 4.56
CA ASN A 14 -13.79 -13.28 4.79
C ASN A 14 -13.96 -12.46 6.09
N PRO A 15 -15.15 -11.98 6.45
CA PRO A 15 -15.35 -11.15 7.65
C PRO A 15 -14.83 -11.74 8.97
N ASP A 16 -14.79 -13.07 9.09
CA ASP A 16 -14.35 -13.75 10.32
C ASP A 16 -12.81 -13.92 10.37
N THR A 17 -12.14 -13.83 9.24
CA THR A 17 -10.70 -14.10 9.11
C THR A 17 -9.85 -12.86 8.82
N ILE A 18 -10.41 -11.64 8.81
CA ILE A 18 -9.69 -10.40 8.54
C ILE A 18 -8.41 -10.31 9.39
N ASP A 19 -8.49 -10.65 10.67
CA ASP A 19 -7.37 -10.53 11.62
C ASP A 19 -6.21 -11.52 11.33
N LEU A 20 -6.39 -12.48 10.41
CA LEU A 20 -5.32 -13.33 9.90
C LEU A 20 -4.54 -12.69 8.73
N TYR A 21 -5.12 -11.66 8.11
CA TYR A 21 -4.58 -11.00 6.91
C TYR A 21 -4.28 -9.51 7.12
N GLY A 22 -4.61 -9.00 8.29
CA GLY A 22 -4.29 -7.62 8.66
C GLY A 22 -4.64 -7.32 10.11
N ASN A 23 -3.78 -6.60 10.80
CA ASN A 23 -4.05 -6.09 12.13
C ASN A 23 -4.85 -4.80 12.06
N THR A 24 -5.86 -4.64 12.91
CA THR A 24 -6.74 -3.48 12.88
C THR A 24 -6.67 -2.64 14.16
N ASN A 25 -7.01 -1.35 14.04
CA ASN A 25 -7.26 -0.47 15.19
C ASN A 25 -8.71 -0.54 15.69
N ALA A 26 -9.48 -1.55 15.31
CA ALA A 26 -10.91 -1.66 15.63
C ALA A 26 -11.21 -1.60 17.13
N HIS A 27 -10.28 -2.07 17.97
CA HIS A 27 -10.40 -2.02 19.43
C HIS A 27 -10.39 -0.60 20.01
N LEU A 28 -9.94 0.40 19.24
CA LEU A 28 -9.92 1.82 19.62
C LEU A 28 -11.18 2.58 19.17
N LEU A 29 -11.98 1.98 18.28
CA LEU A 29 -13.20 2.60 17.76
C LEU A 29 -14.29 2.61 18.83
N THR A 30 -14.94 3.76 19.01
CA THR A 30 -16.07 3.93 19.94
C THR A 30 -17.44 3.85 19.26
N ALA A 31 -17.46 3.83 17.92
CA ALA A 31 -18.65 3.71 17.08
C ALA A 31 -18.28 3.00 15.77
N PRO A 32 -19.25 2.51 14.98
CA PRO A 32 -18.98 1.96 13.65
C PRO A 32 -18.19 2.96 12.80
N PRO A 33 -17.12 2.51 12.12
CA PRO A 33 -16.29 3.40 11.30
C PRO A 33 -17.04 3.88 10.06
N ALA A 34 -16.71 5.10 9.61
CA ALA A 34 -17.29 5.73 8.42
C ALA A 34 -16.36 5.68 7.19
N ALA A 35 -15.10 5.32 7.39
CA ALA A 35 -14.07 5.21 6.37
C ALA A 35 -13.01 4.18 6.79
N PHE A 36 -12.11 3.80 5.87
CA PHE A 36 -10.98 2.94 6.22
C PHE A 36 -9.70 3.28 5.46
N VAL A 37 -8.57 2.86 6.03
CA VAL A 37 -7.24 2.99 5.44
C VAL A 37 -6.59 1.60 5.42
N LEU A 38 -6.06 1.20 4.28
CA LEU A 38 -5.16 0.05 4.20
C LEU A 38 -3.72 0.56 4.25
N GLU A 39 -2.97 0.11 5.22
CA GLU A 39 -1.54 0.37 5.35
C GLU A 39 -0.75 -0.85 4.91
N PHE A 40 0.13 -0.67 3.93
CA PHE A 40 0.98 -1.72 3.41
C PHE A 40 2.35 -1.71 4.08
N PRO A 41 2.86 -2.89 4.46
CA PRO A 41 4.12 -3.01 5.19
C PRO A 41 5.34 -2.66 4.34
N GLY A 42 6.33 -2.04 4.96
CA GLY A 42 7.69 -1.97 4.42
C GLY A 42 8.37 -3.33 4.36
N LEU A 43 9.57 -3.40 3.76
CA LEU A 43 10.32 -4.65 3.69
C LEU A 43 10.72 -5.16 5.09
N GLY A 44 10.93 -4.23 6.00
CA GLY A 44 11.15 -4.44 7.43
C GLY A 44 12.37 -5.30 7.78
N GLY A 45 13.26 -4.82 8.62
CA GLY A 45 14.51 -5.41 9.14
C GLY A 45 14.62 -6.94 9.31
N GLY A 46 14.41 -7.72 8.25
CA GLY A 46 14.44 -9.19 8.27
C GLY A 46 13.09 -9.86 8.53
N SER A 47 12.03 -9.11 8.82
CA SER A 47 10.68 -9.65 8.97
C SER A 47 9.98 -9.73 7.63
N CYS A 48 9.52 -10.91 7.26
CA CYS A 48 8.67 -11.11 6.08
C CYS A 48 7.26 -10.53 6.26
N LEU A 49 6.90 -10.11 7.46
CA LEU A 49 5.63 -9.46 7.80
C LEU A 49 5.75 -7.93 7.77
N GLY A 50 6.83 -7.38 7.22
CA GLY A 50 7.00 -5.95 7.06
C GLY A 50 7.16 -5.18 8.38
N GLY A 51 7.82 -5.78 9.37
CA GLY A 51 8.04 -5.17 10.70
C GLY A 51 6.88 -5.36 11.68
N CYS A 52 5.71 -5.83 11.24
CA CYS A 52 4.64 -6.26 12.13
C CYS A 52 4.92 -7.70 12.59
N MET A 53 5.35 -7.85 13.84
CA MET A 53 5.75 -9.13 14.40
C MET A 53 4.64 -9.82 15.19
N ASP A 54 3.62 -9.07 15.60
CA ASP A 54 2.60 -9.56 16.52
C ASP A 54 1.26 -9.71 15.79
N VAL A 55 0.60 -10.82 16.08
CA VAL A 55 -0.81 -11.02 15.74
C VAL A 55 -1.63 -10.36 16.84
N GLY A 56 -2.48 -9.42 16.48
CA GLY A 56 -3.33 -8.75 17.46
C GLY A 56 -3.73 -7.32 17.04
N PRO A 57 -4.23 -6.53 18.00
CA PRO A 57 -4.65 -5.17 17.72
C PRO A 57 -3.51 -4.30 17.19
N TYR A 58 -3.78 -3.50 16.16
CA TYR A 58 -2.79 -2.59 15.61
C TYR A 58 -2.77 -1.26 16.36
N ASN A 59 -1.60 -0.89 16.87
CA ASN A 59 -1.34 0.35 17.60
C ASN A 59 -0.19 1.15 16.94
N GLY A 60 -0.29 1.36 15.63
CA GLY A 60 0.66 2.20 14.90
C GLY A 60 0.53 3.69 15.21
N PRO A 61 1.43 4.54 14.67
CA PRO A 61 1.48 5.98 14.98
C PRO A 61 0.20 6.76 14.66
N LEU A 62 -0.64 6.25 13.77
CA LEU A 62 -1.91 6.86 13.37
C LEU A 62 -3.13 6.21 14.02
N SER A 63 -3.00 5.05 14.67
CA SER A 63 -4.14 4.22 15.07
C SER A 63 -5.14 4.93 15.97
N GLY A 64 -4.66 5.61 17.03
CA GLY A 64 -5.52 6.39 17.93
C GLY A 64 -6.16 7.59 17.22
N PHE A 65 -5.35 8.34 16.47
CA PHE A 65 -5.81 9.52 15.71
C PHE A 65 -6.91 9.18 14.71
N LEU A 66 -6.77 8.07 13.98
CA LEU A 66 -7.76 7.61 12.99
C LEU A 66 -9.03 7.09 13.69
N ALA A 67 -8.87 6.31 14.76
CA ALA A 67 -9.99 5.76 15.53
C ALA A 67 -10.88 6.84 16.13
N GLU A 68 -10.28 7.90 16.72
CA GLU A 68 -11.02 9.07 17.25
C GLU A 68 -11.90 9.76 16.19
N ARG A 69 -11.60 9.55 14.91
CA ARG A 69 -12.32 10.14 13.77
C ARG A 69 -13.20 9.12 13.03
N GLY A 70 -13.41 7.94 13.64
CA GLY A 70 -14.22 6.89 13.05
C GLY A 70 -13.61 6.27 11.79
N ILE A 71 -12.28 6.23 11.70
CA ILE A 71 -11.58 5.64 10.55
C ILE A 71 -10.94 4.31 10.99
N LEU A 72 -11.34 3.23 10.33
CA LEU A 72 -10.70 1.92 10.51
C LEU A 72 -9.35 1.92 9.81
N GLN A 73 -8.28 1.61 10.53
CA GLN A 73 -6.96 1.35 9.98
C GLN A 73 -6.70 -0.15 9.94
N VAL A 74 -6.22 -0.66 8.82
CA VAL A 74 -5.85 -2.07 8.64
C VAL A 74 -4.42 -2.14 8.14
N TYR A 75 -3.51 -2.61 8.99
CA TYR A 75 -2.14 -2.93 8.61
C TYR A 75 -2.13 -4.34 8.01
N THR A 76 -1.90 -4.42 6.71
CA THR A 76 -2.14 -5.64 5.92
C THR A 76 -0.93 -6.57 5.84
N PHE A 77 -1.16 -7.85 5.55
CA PHE A 77 -0.13 -8.86 5.32
C PHE A 77 -0.22 -9.43 3.90
N PRO A 78 0.19 -8.68 2.86
CA PRO A 78 0.06 -9.11 1.47
C PRO A 78 1.06 -10.22 1.07
N GLY A 79 1.69 -10.85 2.05
CA GLY A 79 2.71 -11.87 1.88
C GLY A 79 4.14 -11.29 1.89
N PRO A 80 5.13 -12.15 2.24
CA PRO A 80 6.52 -11.74 2.35
C PRO A 80 7.06 -11.28 0.99
N TRP A 81 7.72 -10.11 0.99
CA TRP A 81 8.36 -9.53 -0.20
C TRP A 81 7.43 -9.49 -1.43
N SER A 82 6.14 -9.18 -1.20
CA SER A 82 5.14 -9.25 -2.28
C SER A 82 5.34 -8.17 -3.34
N TRP A 83 5.88 -7.01 -2.98
CA TRP A 83 6.00 -5.84 -3.84
C TRP A 83 4.69 -5.54 -4.60
N MET A 84 3.59 -5.89 -3.98
CA MET A 84 2.23 -5.81 -4.52
C MET A 84 2.09 -6.52 -5.88
N ASN A 85 2.64 -7.72 -6.01
CA ASN A 85 2.47 -8.58 -7.17
C ASN A 85 0.99 -8.97 -7.38
N ARG A 86 0.66 -9.60 -8.51
CA ARG A 86 -0.72 -9.99 -8.86
C ARG A 86 -1.43 -10.82 -7.77
N GLY A 87 -0.68 -11.66 -7.05
CA GLY A 87 -1.23 -12.46 -5.95
C GLY A 87 -1.61 -11.59 -4.75
N ALA A 88 -0.74 -10.64 -4.39
CA ALA A 88 -1.01 -9.66 -3.34
C ALA A 88 -2.19 -8.75 -3.69
N VAL A 89 -2.26 -8.23 -4.92
CA VAL A 89 -3.42 -7.43 -5.39
C VAL A 89 -4.71 -8.20 -5.21
N ARG A 90 -4.77 -9.47 -5.67
CA ARG A 90 -5.96 -10.32 -5.53
C ARG A 90 -6.33 -10.57 -4.07
N MET A 91 -5.32 -10.80 -3.22
CA MET A 91 -5.53 -10.97 -1.79
C MET A 91 -6.11 -9.70 -1.14
N ILE A 92 -5.59 -8.52 -1.49
CA ILE A 92 -6.10 -7.25 -0.98
C ILE A 92 -7.52 -6.97 -1.49
N HIS A 93 -7.88 -7.35 -2.71
CA HIS A 93 -9.28 -7.28 -3.19
C HIS A 93 -10.22 -8.09 -2.27
N ALA A 94 -9.86 -9.33 -1.97
CA ALA A 94 -10.66 -10.16 -1.07
C ALA A 94 -10.74 -9.57 0.35
N LEU A 95 -9.64 -8.96 0.83
CA LEU A 95 -9.61 -8.28 2.13
C LEU A 95 -10.52 -7.04 2.14
N VAL A 96 -10.50 -6.22 1.07
CA VAL A 96 -11.40 -5.07 0.92
C VAL A 96 -12.87 -5.50 0.96
N ASP A 97 -13.21 -6.59 0.26
CA ASP A 97 -14.56 -7.14 0.28
C ASP A 97 -14.97 -7.63 1.68
N ALA A 98 -14.07 -8.35 2.37
CA ALA A 98 -14.31 -8.80 3.73
C ALA A 98 -14.50 -7.64 4.72
N ILE A 99 -13.69 -6.57 4.59
CA ILE A 99 -13.81 -5.34 5.38
C ILE A 99 -15.17 -4.66 5.11
N ARG A 100 -15.53 -4.50 3.84
CA ARG A 100 -16.82 -3.88 3.46
C ARG A 100 -18.00 -4.66 4.05
N GLU A 101 -17.98 -5.98 3.95
CA GLU A 101 -19.01 -6.83 4.51
C GLU A 101 -19.07 -6.73 6.05
N LYS A 102 -17.93 -6.85 6.73
CA LYS A 102 -17.86 -6.83 8.21
C LYS A 102 -18.35 -5.52 8.81
N TYR A 103 -17.99 -4.39 8.18
CA TYR A 103 -18.28 -3.06 8.73
C TYR A 103 -19.46 -2.36 8.05
N GLY A 104 -20.15 -3.02 7.10
CA GLY A 104 -21.29 -2.46 6.39
C GLY A 104 -20.92 -1.33 5.42
N PHE A 105 -19.67 -1.31 4.94
CA PHE A 105 -19.22 -0.32 3.98
C PHE A 105 -19.78 -0.58 2.58
N THR A 106 -20.10 0.50 1.88
CA THR A 106 -20.53 0.47 0.47
C THR A 106 -19.35 0.79 -0.47
N ARG A 107 -19.61 0.80 -1.76
CA ARG A 107 -18.60 1.22 -2.76
C ARG A 107 -18.28 2.72 -2.69
N GLU A 108 -19.22 3.51 -2.16
CA GLU A 108 -19.09 4.96 -1.99
C GLU A 108 -18.40 5.33 -0.67
N THR A 109 -18.17 4.36 0.22
CA THR A 109 -17.43 4.59 1.46
C THR A 109 -16.01 5.03 1.12
N PRO A 110 -15.57 6.22 1.60
CA PRO A 110 -14.21 6.70 1.32
C PRO A 110 -13.18 5.80 1.97
N TRP A 111 -12.09 5.55 1.25
CA TRP A 111 -10.98 4.77 1.76
C TRP A 111 -9.67 5.13 1.07
N ALA A 112 -8.56 4.91 1.75
CA ALA A 112 -7.24 5.21 1.23
C ALA A 112 -6.30 4.02 1.35
N VAL A 113 -5.26 4.03 0.52
CA VAL A 113 -4.10 3.16 0.66
C VAL A 113 -2.89 3.99 1.04
N MET A 114 -2.04 3.44 1.91
CA MET A 114 -0.80 4.09 2.32
C MET A 114 0.31 3.09 2.62
N GLY A 115 1.54 3.59 2.64
CA GLY A 115 2.68 2.81 3.09
C GLY A 115 4.01 3.51 2.86
N GLY A 116 5.06 2.97 3.48
CA GLY A 116 6.44 3.41 3.29
C GLY A 116 7.29 2.33 2.62
N SER A 117 8.33 2.73 1.89
CA SER A 117 9.27 1.80 1.25
C SER A 117 8.56 0.79 0.32
N MET A 118 8.72 -0.51 0.56
CA MET A 118 7.95 -1.56 -0.14
C MET A 118 6.45 -1.32 -0.06
N GLY A 119 5.93 -0.87 1.10
CA GLY A 119 4.53 -0.55 1.28
C GLY A 119 4.09 0.68 0.49
N GLY A 120 4.94 1.70 0.37
CA GLY A 120 4.69 2.86 -0.48
C GLY A 120 4.60 2.48 -1.96
N MET A 121 5.53 1.66 -2.44
CA MET A 121 5.43 1.06 -3.77
C MET A 121 4.15 0.21 -3.90
N GLY A 122 3.82 -0.57 -2.86
CA GLY A 122 2.60 -1.37 -2.80
C GLY A 122 1.34 -0.51 -2.95
N ALA A 123 1.29 0.66 -2.30
CA ALA A 123 0.17 1.60 -2.43
C ALA A 123 -0.01 2.09 -3.87
N LEU A 124 1.09 2.44 -4.54
CA LEU A 124 1.07 2.89 -5.94
C LEU A 124 0.64 1.76 -6.89
N ILE A 125 1.25 0.57 -6.78
CA ILE A 125 0.92 -0.58 -7.65
C ILE A 125 -0.51 -1.06 -7.40
N TYR A 126 -0.96 -1.13 -6.15
CA TYR A 126 -2.36 -1.48 -5.85
C TYR A 126 -3.33 -0.48 -6.48
N THR A 127 -3.03 0.81 -6.40
CA THR A 127 -3.87 1.86 -7.00
C THR A 127 -3.98 1.71 -8.53
N ALA A 128 -2.91 1.25 -9.18
CA ALA A 128 -2.87 0.96 -10.62
C ALA A 128 -3.50 -0.39 -11.02
N ASN A 129 -4.32 -1.03 -10.16
CA ASN A 129 -4.88 -2.37 -10.43
C ASN A 129 -5.88 -2.42 -11.60
N GLY A 130 -6.44 -1.27 -12.00
CA GLY A 130 -7.32 -1.14 -13.16
C GLY A 130 -8.79 -1.53 -12.91
N ASP A 131 -9.14 -2.04 -11.71
CA ASP A 131 -10.54 -2.36 -11.37
C ASP A 131 -11.19 -1.21 -10.59
N PRO A 132 -12.21 -0.53 -11.18
CA PRO A 132 -12.91 0.57 -10.50
C PRO A 132 -13.56 0.20 -9.17
N ALA A 133 -13.90 -1.10 -8.98
CA ALA A 133 -14.50 -1.56 -7.73
C ALA A 133 -13.51 -1.48 -6.54
N TYR A 134 -12.21 -1.47 -6.85
CA TYR A 134 -11.13 -1.47 -5.87
C TYR A 134 -10.21 -0.23 -5.99
N THR A 135 -10.68 0.82 -6.65
CA THR A 135 -9.96 2.09 -6.70
C THR A 135 -10.13 2.83 -5.37
N PRO A 136 -9.04 3.18 -4.66
CA PRO A 136 -9.12 3.98 -3.44
C PRO A 136 -9.52 5.43 -3.73
N THR A 137 -10.02 6.13 -2.72
CA THR A 137 -10.32 7.57 -2.81
C THR A 137 -9.03 8.42 -2.83
N ALA A 138 -7.97 7.93 -2.19
CA ALA A 138 -6.67 8.61 -2.12
C ALA A 138 -5.53 7.60 -1.94
N CYS A 139 -4.33 7.97 -2.37
CA CYS A 139 -3.11 7.16 -2.24
C CYS A 139 -1.98 7.98 -1.62
N LEU A 140 -1.33 7.44 -0.57
CA LEU A 140 -0.16 8.02 0.06
C LEU A 140 1.03 7.06 -0.04
N ALA A 141 2.15 7.54 -0.56
CA ALA A 141 3.38 6.76 -0.68
C ALA A 141 4.58 7.52 -0.12
N HIS A 142 5.26 6.95 0.86
CA HIS A 142 6.49 7.47 1.45
C HIS A 142 7.69 6.64 0.97
N CYS A 143 8.72 7.29 0.47
CA CYS A 143 9.97 6.71 -0.03
C CYS A 143 9.82 5.39 -0.83
N PRO A 144 8.85 5.28 -1.78
CA PRO A 144 8.65 4.05 -2.54
C PRO A 144 9.79 3.78 -3.53
N CYS A 145 10.04 2.50 -3.83
CA CYS A 145 10.78 2.14 -5.03
C CYS A 145 9.90 2.38 -6.26
N VAL A 146 10.20 3.35 -7.09
CA VAL A 146 9.38 3.68 -8.27
C VAL A 146 9.91 3.09 -9.57
N ASP A 147 11.20 2.77 -9.64
CA ASP A 147 11.82 2.12 -10.80
C ASP A 147 12.53 0.82 -10.38
N VAL A 148 11.81 -0.29 -10.50
CA VAL A 148 12.33 -1.62 -10.19
C VAL A 148 13.40 -2.05 -11.21
N LEU A 149 13.26 -1.65 -12.47
CA LEU A 149 14.18 -2.07 -13.55
C LEU A 149 15.57 -1.47 -13.35
N ASP A 150 15.65 -0.23 -12.87
CA ASP A 150 16.94 0.38 -12.50
C ASP A 150 17.54 -0.30 -11.26
N ARG A 151 16.70 -0.61 -10.25
CA ARG A 151 17.17 -1.16 -8.97
C ARG A 151 17.55 -2.64 -9.02
N VAL A 152 17.10 -3.39 -10.02
CA VAL A 152 17.34 -4.83 -10.13
C VAL A 152 18.84 -5.19 -10.29
N TYR A 153 19.65 -4.25 -10.75
CA TYR A 153 21.09 -4.43 -10.92
C TYR A 153 21.95 -3.97 -9.73
N CYS A 154 21.31 -3.51 -8.65
CA CYS A 154 22.04 -3.13 -7.44
C CYS A 154 22.67 -4.34 -6.77
N LYS A 155 23.81 -4.13 -6.07
CA LYS A 155 24.56 -5.20 -5.36
C LYS A 155 23.94 -5.59 -4.02
N GLU A 156 22.84 -4.97 -3.63
CA GLU A 156 22.12 -5.22 -2.36
C GLU A 156 21.25 -6.47 -2.43
N ASN A 157 20.66 -6.87 -1.30
CA ASN A 157 19.79 -8.04 -1.23
C ASN A 157 18.37 -7.74 -1.78
N ILE A 158 17.98 -6.47 -1.94
CA ILE A 158 16.67 -6.04 -2.42
C ILE A 158 16.29 -6.67 -3.77
N PRO A 159 17.17 -6.72 -4.81
CA PRO A 159 16.85 -7.34 -6.09
C PRO A 159 16.32 -8.78 -6.01
N ARG A 160 16.82 -9.57 -5.04
CA ARG A 160 16.34 -10.95 -4.84
C ARG A 160 14.86 -10.99 -4.46
N THR A 161 14.38 -9.98 -3.73
CA THR A 161 12.98 -9.89 -3.31
C THR A 161 12.09 -9.52 -4.48
N PHE A 162 12.55 -8.69 -5.43
CA PHE A 162 11.83 -8.41 -6.67
C PHE A 162 11.67 -9.68 -7.53
N PHE A 163 12.75 -10.44 -7.73
CA PHE A 163 12.68 -11.69 -8.47
C PHE A 163 11.74 -12.68 -7.79
N ARG A 164 11.74 -12.74 -6.45
CA ARG A 164 10.80 -13.59 -5.70
C ARG A 164 9.36 -13.17 -5.92
N ALA A 165 9.09 -11.86 -5.95
CA ALA A 165 7.75 -11.33 -6.14
C ALA A 165 7.10 -11.74 -7.47
N VAL A 166 7.90 -11.96 -8.51
CA VAL A 166 7.42 -12.29 -9.86
C VAL A 166 7.81 -13.71 -10.33
N ALA A 167 8.28 -14.55 -9.41
CA ALA A 167 8.84 -15.87 -9.73
C ALA A 167 7.83 -16.84 -10.38
N ASP A 168 6.53 -16.63 -10.18
CA ASP A 168 5.45 -17.45 -10.72
C ASP A 168 4.81 -16.86 -12.00
N TYR A 169 5.41 -15.81 -12.56
CA TYR A 169 4.90 -15.18 -13.78
C TYR A 169 5.36 -15.95 -15.03
N GLU A 170 4.41 -16.36 -15.84
CA GLU A 170 4.66 -17.07 -17.10
C GLU A 170 4.95 -16.06 -18.25
N MET A 171 5.98 -15.23 -18.06
CA MET A 171 6.42 -14.21 -19.01
C MET A 171 7.91 -13.90 -18.84
N PRO A 172 8.56 -13.21 -19.80
CA PRO A 172 9.94 -12.75 -19.62
C PRO A 172 10.10 -11.92 -18.35
N ILE A 173 11.20 -12.14 -17.61
CA ILE A 173 11.44 -11.52 -16.31
C ILE A 173 11.37 -9.97 -16.35
N ALA A 174 11.88 -9.35 -17.41
CA ALA A 174 11.81 -7.91 -17.58
C ALA A 174 10.36 -7.40 -17.68
N GLU A 175 9.49 -8.13 -18.36
CA GLU A 175 8.07 -7.78 -18.45
C GLU A 175 7.35 -8.02 -17.12
N ALA A 176 7.69 -9.09 -16.42
CA ALA A 176 7.15 -9.34 -15.09
C ALA A 176 7.52 -8.23 -14.09
N LEU A 177 8.78 -7.75 -14.11
CA LEU A 177 9.25 -6.65 -13.26
C LEU A 177 8.55 -5.32 -13.57
N LYS A 178 8.20 -5.05 -14.83
CA LYS A 178 7.42 -3.86 -15.20
C LYS A 178 6.05 -3.82 -14.51
N THR A 179 5.43 -4.98 -14.28
CA THR A 179 4.11 -5.05 -13.63
C THR A 179 4.11 -4.54 -12.20
N ILE A 180 5.25 -4.63 -11.53
CA ILE A 180 5.46 -4.14 -10.16
C ILE A 180 6.31 -2.86 -10.11
N SER A 181 6.61 -2.20 -11.23
CA SER A 181 7.38 -0.96 -11.28
C SER A 181 6.44 0.24 -11.47
N PRO A 182 6.25 1.14 -10.49
CA PRO A 182 5.31 2.25 -10.58
C PRO A 182 5.52 3.14 -11.81
N ILE A 183 6.76 3.42 -12.21
CA ILE A 183 7.06 4.25 -13.39
C ILE A 183 6.53 3.61 -14.68
N CYS A 184 6.46 2.29 -14.75
CA CYS A 184 5.91 1.56 -15.90
C CYS A 184 4.37 1.50 -15.88
N ARG A 185 3.73 1.94 -14.80
CA ARG A 185 2.28 1.85 -14.59
C ARG A 185 1.57 3.21 -14.54
N VAL A 186 2.27 4.28 -14.91
CA VAL A 186 1.73 5.67 -14.88
C VAL A 186 0.45 5.79 -15.73
N GLU A 187 0.36 5.09 -16.85
CA GLU A 187 -0.83 5.10 -17.71
C GLU A 187 -2.05 4.40 -17.08
N ASP A 188 -1.83 3.52 -16.12
CA ASP A 188 -2.88 2.75 -15.45
C ASP A 188 -3.37 3.43 -14.16
N MET A 189 -2.74 4.56 -13.78
CA MET A 189 -3.07 5.27 -12.55
C MET A 189 -4.43 5.97 -12.67
N PRO A 190 -5.38 5.76 -11.73
CA PRO A 190 -6.64 6.48 -11.74
C PRO A 190 -6.46 7.95 -11.33
N HIS A 191 -7.38 8.82 -11.76
CA HIS A 191 -7.39 10.23 -11.37
C HIS A 191 -7.96 10.42 -9.95
N ILE A 192 -7.11 10.14 -8.96
CA ILE A 192 -7.36 10.37 -7.53
C ILE A 192 -6.28 11.28 -6.95
N PRO A 193 -6.45 11.84 -5.75
CA PRO A 193 -5.38 12.53 -5.04
C PRO A 193 -4.23 11.60 -4.65
N TYR A 194 -3.02 12.01 -4.96
CA TYR A 194 -1.76 11.36 -4.56
C TYR A 194 -1.00 12.24 -3.59
N HIS A 195 -0.49 11.65 -2.52
CA HIS A 195 0.48 12.27 -1.64
C HIS A 195 1.77 11.44 -1.66
N ILE A 196 2.84 12.04 -2.16
CA ILE A 196 4.14 11.38 -2.29
C ILE A 196 5.15 12.12 -1.41
N ILE A 197 5.87 11.37 -0.59
CA ILE A 197 6.93 11.87 0.29
C ILE A 197 8.25 11.24 -0.17
N ASN A 198 9.26 12.07 -0.40
CA ASN A 198 10.56 11.70 -0.90
C ASN A 198 11.66 12.11 0.09
N ASP A 199 12.39 11.16 0.60
CA ASP A 199 13.52 11.35 1.51
C ASP A 199 14.78 11.64 0.68
N LEU A 200 15.31 12.87 0.73
CA LEU A 200 16.41 13.28 -0.15
C LEU A 200 17.78 12.76 0.27
N ALA A 201 17.91 12.21 1.47
CA ALA A 201 19.10 11.48 1.91
C ALA A 201 18.87 9.95 1.87
N ASP A 202 17.90 9.48 1.08
CA ASP A 202 17.61 8.06 0.88
C ASP A 202 18.78 7.36 0.18
N GLU A 203 19.36 6.40 0.86
CA GLU A 203 20.47 5.59 0.36
C GLU A 203 20.03 4.31 -0.36
N LEU A 204 18.72 3.97 -0.31
CA LEU A 204 18.17 2.76 -0.94
C LEU A 204 17.55 3.07 -2.31
N PHE A 205 16.75 4.14 -2.40
CA PHE A 205 16.05 4.51 -3.63
C PHE A 205 16.41 5.94 -4.02
N PRO A 206 17.06 6.14 -5.21
CA PRO A 206 17.53 7.46 -5.64
C PRO A 206 16.40 8.50 -5.67
N PRO A 207 16.54 9.64 -4.96
CA PRO A 207 15.49 10.66 -4.91
C PRO A 207 15.09 11.24 -6.27
N GLU A 208 16.01 11.27 -7.23
CA GLU A 208 15.76 11.75 -8.60
C GLU A 208 14.82 10.85 -9.39
N GLN A 209 14.74 9.56 -9.08
CA GLN A 209 13.75 8.65 -9.68
C GLN A 209 12.34 8.99 -9.22
N MET A 210 12.19 9.39 -7.95
CA MET A 210 10.93 9.88 -7.42
C MET A 210 10.50 11.19 -8.07
N ASP A 211 11.46 12.14 -8.24
CA ASP A 211 11.20 13.39 -8.96
C ASP A 211 10.66 13.09 -10.37
N ALA A 212 11.31 12.19 -11.11
CA ALA A 212 10.89 11.78 -12.46
C ALA A 212 9.50 11.12 -12.46
N TYR A 213 9.21 10.27 -11.48
CA TYR A 213 7.90 9.63 -11.35
C TYR A 213 6.78 10.64 -11.08
N VAL A 214 7.01 11.58 -10.17
CA VAL A 214 6.04 12.65 -9.87
C VAL A 214 5.78 13.52 -11.11
N GLU A 215 6.81 13.87 -11.86
CA GLU A 215 6.65 14.62 -13.11
C GLU A 215 5.88 13.82 -14.17
N ALA A 216 6.11 12.51 -14.26
CA ALA A 216 5.34 11.63 -15.15
C ALA A 216 3.85 11.59 -14.78
N LEU A 217 3.51 11.49 -13.50
CA LEU A 217 2.12 11.55 -13.02
C LEU A 217 1.49 12.92 -13.36
N ARG A 218 2.18 14.02 -13.05
CA ARG A 218 1.69 15.38 -13.35
C ARG A 218 1.50 15.60 -14.83
N GLY A 219 2.41 15.07 -15.65
CA GLY A 219 2.34 15.11 -17.11
C GLY A 219 1.10 14.40 -17.68
N LYS A 220 0.52 13.44 -16.92
CA LYS A 220 -0.75 12.78 -17.22
C LYS A 220 -1.97 13.42 -16.56
N GLY A 221 -1.79 14.59 -15.93
CA GLY A 221 -2.87 15.36 -15.31
C GLY A 221 -3.30 14.87 -13.92
N HIS A 222 -2.50 14.04 -13.26
CA HIS A 222 -2.80 13.61 -11.89
C HIS A 222 -2.54 14.73 -10.87
N THR A 223 -3.39 14.79 -9.83
CA THR A 223 -3.20 15.68 -8.68
C THR A 223 -2.21 15.05 -7.70
N VAL A 224 -1.00 15.62 -7.64
CA VAL A 224 0.07 15.10 -6.78
C VAL A 224 0.54 16.18 -5.81
N THR A 225 0.29 15.96 -4.50
CA THR A 225 0.98 16.66 -3.42
C THR A 225 2.33 15.98 -3.22
N TYR A 226 3.41 16.75 -3.32
CA TYR A 226 4.76 16.21 -3.28
C TYR A 226 5.60 16.89 -2.22
N HIS A 227 6.06 16.14 -1.23
CA HIS A 227 6.96 16.58 -0.17
C HIS A 227 8.35 16.00 -0.36
N ARG A 228 9.35 16.89 -0.35
CA ARG A 228 10.77 16.54 -0.43
C ARG A 228 11.42 16.85 0.92
N LEU A 229 11.89 15.84 1.61
CA LEU A 229 12.47 15.92 2.96
C LEU A 229 14.00 15.99 2.87
N PRO A 230 14.62 17.16 3.01
CA PRO A 230 16.02 17.38 2.61
C PRO A 230 17.06 16.60 3.43
N ASN A 231 16.76 16.25 4.66
CA ASN A 231 17.70 15.62 5.58
C ASN A 231 17.21 14.26 6.10
N CYS A 232 16.14 13.73 5.53
CA CYS A 232 15.59 12.43 5.94
C CYS A 232 16.25 11.31 5.15
N ARG A 233 16.68 10.27 5.87
CA ARG A 233 17.12 9.00 5.32
C ARG A 233 15.90 8.13 5.04
N HIS A 234 16.11 7.02 4.36
CA HIS A 234 15.06 6.09 3.98
C HIS A 234 14.10 5.73 5.13
N GLY A 235 12.84 6.11 4.99
CA GLY A 235 11.77 5.78 5.94
C GLY A 235 11.71 6.66 7.20
N GLU A 236 12.50 7.73 7.30
CA GLU A 236 12.48 8.63 8.45
C GLU A 236 11.32 9.63 8.33
N LEU A 237 10.43 9.64 9.33
CA LEU A 237 9.37 10.63 9.49
C LEU A 237 9.50 11.31 10.83
N THR A 238 9.38 12.64 10.83
CA THR A 238 9.34 13.47 12.05
C THR A 238 7.90 13.79 12.45
N GLY A 239 7.73 14.60 13.51
CA GLY A 239 6.40 15.02 13.94
C GLY A 239 5.64 15.84 12.91
N GLU A 240 6.33 16.65 12.11
CA GLU A 240 5.71 17.52 11.10
C GLU A 240 5.16 16.71 9.93
N GLU A 241 5.89 15.70 9.45
CA GLU A 241 5.42 14.83 8.37
C GLU A 241 4.20 14.01 8.80
N TRP A 242 4.13 13.58 10.05
CA TRP A 242 2.93 12.90 10.57
C TRP A 242 1.70 13.82 10.53
N GLU A 243 1.83 15.12 10.79
CA GLU A 243 0.71 16.07 10.66
C GLU A 243 0.30 16.26 9.19
N VAL A 244 1.25 16.26 8.27
CA VAL A 244 0.96 16.32 6.84
C VAL A 244 0.19 15.08 6.39
N ILE A 245 0.60 13.89 6.82
CA ILE A 245 -0.09 12.62 6.55
C ILE A 245 -1.52 12.64 7.11
N ARG A 246 -1.69 13.07 8.37
CA ARG A 246 -3.01 13.20 9.03
C ARG A 246 -3.92 14.13 8.25
N THR A 247 -3.42 15.30 7.88
CA THR A 247 -4.17 16.30 7.13
C THR A 247 -4.64 15.76 5.78
N PHE A 248 -3.76 15.09 5.04
CA PHE A 248 -4.10 14.46 3.77
C PHE A 248 -5.19 13.41 3.93
N LEU A 249 -5.03 12.49 4.88
CA LEU A 249 -6.02 11.43 5.10
C LEU A 249 -7.38 12.01 5.49
N LEU A 250 -7.43 12.97 6.41
CA LEU A 250 -8.69 13.59 6.81
C LEU A 250 -9.37 14.34 5.66
N GLY A 251 -8.61 15.06 4.85
CA GLY A 251 -9.15 15.79 3.70
C GLY A 251 -9.87 14.91 2.67
N HIS A 252 -9.59 13.62 2.66
CA HIS A 252 -10.16 12.68 1.69
C HIS A 252 -11.06 11.60 2.31
N LEU A 253 -11.03 11.39 3.61
CA LEU A 253 -11.77 10.33 4.30
C LEU A 253 -12.91 10.85 5.19
N VAL A 254 -12.86 12.11 5.59
CA VAL A 254 -13.89 12.73 6.44
C VAL A 254 -14.63 13.76 5.60
N LYS A 255 -15.96 13.62 5.54
CA LYS A 255 -16.87 14.58 4.87
C LYS A 255 -17.39 15.62 5.83
#